data_9da369079762382ff407cdb48413500a
#
_entry.id   9da369079762382ff407cdb48413500a
#
_cell.length_a   1.000
_cell.length_b   1.000
_cell.length_c   1.000
_cell.angle_alpha   90.00
_cell.angle_beta   90.00
_cell.angle_gamma   90.00
#
_symmetry.space_group_name_H-M   'P 1'
#
loop_
_entity.id
_entity.type
_entity.pdbx_description
1 polymer ?
#
loop_
_entity_poly.entity_id
_entity_poly.type
_entity_poly.pdbx_seq_one_letter_code
_entity_poly.pdbx_strand_id
1 'polypeptide(L)'
;MTPSASLRTGLQLFGHPFSSYTWKVLIPLFADGTEFQFRQVPENEQNYAELKEIWPFGKFPVLVDGGKPVMETTCIIEHLQAHHPRTDVWIPDGELGRRVRFLDRFFDLYVQGNMQPSVNHALRPEGQGDAYGAELGRKNLRIAYDWLEANLPESGWAAGDGFTLADCAAAPALFYADWIEEIGEARPKLKAYRARLLAHPAVARAVEDARPYRAYFPLGAPDRD
;
A
#
# COMPACT_ATOMS: atom_id res chain seq x y z
N MET A 1 -14.74 26.58 13.90
CA MET A 1 -15.37 26.29 12.60
C MET A 1 -15.94 24.89 12.69
N THR A 2 -17.25 24.73 12.53
CA THR A 2 -17.92 23.42 12.54
C THR A 2 -17.59 22.71 11.22
N PRO A 3 -17.19 21.42 11.25
CA PRO A 3 -16.95 20.66 10.03
C PRO A 3 -18.19 20.65 9.14
N SER A 4 -17.99 20.73 7.83
CA SER A 4 -19.05 20.68 6.83
C SER A 4 -19.96 19.46 7.06
N ALA A 5 -21.26 19.62 6.87
CA ALA A 5 -22.28 18.58 7.09
C ALA A 5 -22.07 17.29 6.27
N SER A 6 -21.22 17.31 5.23
CA SER A 6 -20.88 16.15 4.40
C SER A 6 -19.99 15.11 5.08
N LEU A 7 -19.34 15.46 6.19
CA LEU A 7 -18.45 14.55 6.96
C LEU A 7 -19.21 13.64 7.96
N ARG A 8 -20.53 13.65 7.98
CA ARG A 8 -21.30 13.08 9.09
C ARG A 8 -21.88 11.68 8.85
N THR A 9 -21.82 11.11 7.67
CA THR A 9 -22.45 9.80 7.42
C THR A 9 -21.58 8.92 6.51
N GLY A 10 -21.23 7.73 7.01
CA GLY A 10 -20.52 6.69 6.26
C GLY A 10 -19.00 6.79 6.31
N LEU A 11 -18.38 5.80 5.66
CA LEU A 11 -16.92 5.73 5.49
C LEU A 11 -16.48 6.63 4.31
N GLN A 12 -15.43 7.40 4.52
CA GLN A 12 -14.76 8.19 3.47
C GLN A 12 -13.27 7.89 3.49
N LEU A 13 -12.68 7.62 2.34
CA LEU A 13 -11.25 7.37 2.19
C LEU A 13 -10.62 8.45 1.32
N PHE A 14 -9.79 9.30 1.92
CA PHE A 14 -8.91 10.22 1.19
C PHE A 14 -7.70 9.45 0.69
N GLY A 15 -7.46 9.48 -0.61
CA GLY A 15 -6.37 8.72 -1.20
C GLY A 15 -6.21 8.99 -2.69
N HIS A 16 -5.24 8.32 -3.28
CA HIS A 16 -5.02 8.36 -4.72
C HIS A 16 -4.93 6.93 -5.28
N PRO A 17 -5.57 6.61 -6.41
CA PRO A 17 -5.57 5.25 -6.96
C PRO A 17 -4.16 4.72 -7.29
N PHE A 18 -3.18 5.59 -7.53
CA PHE A 18 -1.80 5.24 -7.83
C PHE A 18 -0.89 5.18 -6.60
N SER A 19 -1.42 5.39 -5.40
CA SER A 19 -0.62 5.34 -4.18
C SER A 19 -0.55 3.94 -3.60
N SER A 20 0.67 3.44 -3.38
CA SER A 20 0.91 2.15 -2.73
C SER A 20 0.23 2.02 -1.36
N TYR A 21 0.32 3.06 -0.54
CA TYR A 21 -0.33 3.07 0.77
C TYR A 21 -1.87 3.16 0.67
N THR A 22 -2.41 3.81 -0.36
CA THR A 22 -3.86 3.79 -0.60
C THR A 22 -4.31 2.38 -0.99
N TRP A 23 -3.57 1.66 -1.83
CA TRP A 23 -3.89 0.27 -2.18
C TRP A 23 -3.96 -0.62 -0.95
N LYS A 24 -3.01 -0.49 -0.02
CA LYS A 24 -2.98 -1.28 1.21
C LYS A 24 -4.32 -1.22 1.97
N VAL A 25 -5.01 -0.07 1.93
CA VAL A 25 -6.35 0.11 2.55
C VAL A 25 -7.48 -0.26 1.59
N LEU A 26 -7.34 0.00 0.28
CA LEU A 26 -8.37 -0.36 -0.70
C LEU A 26 -8.56 -1.87 -0.82
N ILE A 27 -7.49 -2.65 -0.71
CA ILE A 27 -7.54 -4.12 -0.82
C ILE A 27 -8.51 -4.74 0.19
N PRO A 28 -8.42 -4.51 1.50
CA PRO A 28 -9.39 -5.04 2.44
C PRO A 28 -10.80 -4.47 2.23
N LEU A 29 -10.95 -3.20 1.89
CA LEU A 29 -12.26 -2.62 1.58
C LEU A 29 -12.93 -3.30 0.38
N PHE A 30 -12.15 -3.62 -0.67
CA PHE A 30 -12.63 -4.32 -1.85
C PHE A 30 -12.95 -5.79 -1.55
N ALA A 31 -12.08 -6.48 -0.81
CA ALA A 31 -12.28 -7.89 -0.46
C ALA A 31 -13.53 -8.08 0.40
N ASP A 32 -13.74 -7.19 1.36
CA ASP A 32 -14.90 -7.20 2.25
C ASP A 32 -16.19 -6.68 1.59
N GLY A 33 -16.12 -6.09 0.39
CA GLY A 33 -17.25 -5.41 -0.25
C GLY A 33 -17.78 -4.24 0.59
N THR A 34 -16.91 -3.60 1.38
CA THR A 34 -17.30 -2.47 2.23
C THR A 34 -17.56 -1.24 1.38
N GLU A 35 -18.74 -0.62 1.54
CA GLU A 35 -19.09 0.62 0.85
C GLU A 35 -18.37 1.81 1.50
N PHE A 36 -17.77 2.67 0.69
CA PHE A 36 -17.11 3.91 1.11
C PHE A 36 -17.14 4.95 0.01
N GLN A 37 -17.04 6.22 0.40
CA GLN A 37 -16.84 7.32 -0.54
C GLN A 37 -15.35 7.53 -0.75
N PHE A 38 -14.86 7.36 -1.98
CA PHE A 38 -13.48 7.68 -2.31
C PHE A 38 -13.32 9.20 -2.55
N ARG A 39 -12.40 9.81 -1.82
CA ARG A 39 -12.07 11.23 -1.85
C ARG A 39 -10.68 11.39 -2.48
N GLN A 40 -10.63 11.49 -3.81
CA GLN A 40 -9.36 11.57 -4.53
C GLN A 40 -8.58 12.83 -4.18
N VAL A 41 -7.28 12.69 -3.94
CA VAL A 41 -6.29 13.73 -3.63
C VAL A 41 -4.96 13.40 -4.33
N PRO A 42 -4.11 14.39 -4.71
CA PRO A 42 -4.28 15.84 -4.49
C PRO A 42 -5.06 16.56 -5.60
N GLU A 43 -5.42 15.91 -6.70
CA GLU A 43 -6.00 16.56 -7.90
C GLU A 43 -7.32 17.28 -7.61
N ASN A 44 -8.09 16.80 -6.63
CA ASN A 44 -9.25 17.52 -6.14
C ASN A 44 -8.80 18.47 -5.02
N GLU A 45 -8.70 19.76 -5.35
CA GLU A 45 -8.22 20.79 -4.41
C GLU A 45 -9.06 20.89 -3.13
N GLN A 46 -10.37 20.74 -3.22
CA GLN A 46 -11.26 20.77 -2.06
C GLN A 46 -10.98 19.58 -1.14
N ASN A 47 -10.89 18.37 -1.69
CA ASN A 47 -10.56 17.17 -0.91
C ASN A 47 -9.19 17.30 -0.25
N TYR A 48 -8.21 17.88 -0.97
CA TYR A 48 -6.86 18.04 -0.43
C TYR A 48 -6.80 19.10 0.67
N ALA A 49 -7.57 20.18 0.57
CA ALA A 49 -7.71 21.18 1.63
C ALA A 49 -8.33 20.56 2.89
N GLU A 50 -9.43 19.79 2.74
CA GLU A 50 -10.06 19.07 3.86
C GLU A 50 -9.09 18.05 4.49
N LEU A 51 -8.34 17.30 3.67
CA LEU A 51 -7.32 16.37 4.16
C LEU A 51 -6.27 17.10 5.04
N LYS A 52 -5.79 18.27 4.61
CA LYS A 52 -4.79 19.03 5.36
C LYS A 52 -5.33 19.60 6.68
N GLU A 53 -6.62 19.95 6.73
CA GLU A 53 -7.27 20.32 7.99
C GLU A 53 -7.32 19.16 8.98
N ILE A 54 -7.55 17.93 8.50
CA ILE A 54 -7.59 16.70 9.29
C ILE A 54 -6.17 16.24 9.68
N TRP A 55 -5.25 16.23 8.68
CA TRP A 55 -3.90 15.70 8.80
C TRP A 55 -2.89 16.69 8.19
N PRO A 56 -2.28 17.58 8.99
CA PRO A 56 -1.43 18.68 8.49
C PRO A 56 -0.23 18.25 7.64
N PHE A 57 0.22 16.99 7.77
CA PHE A 57 1.27 16.43 6.91
C PHE A 57 0.83 16.25 5.46
N GLY A 58 -0.48 16.32 5.17
CA GLY A 58 -1.04 16.11 3.83
C GLY A 58 -0.79 14.71 3.27
N LYS A 59 -0.42 13.75 4.13
CA LYS A 59 -0.23 12.36 3.74
C LYS A 59 -1.54 11.61 3.67
N PHE A 60 -1.62 10.69 2.74
CA PHE A 60 -2.77 9.80 2.54
C PHE A 60 -2.30 8.32 2.42
N PRO A 61 -3.20 7.34 2.65
CA PRO A 61 -4.63 7.49 2.89
C PRO A 61 -4.97 7.97 4.31
N VAL A 62 -6.15 8.60 4.42
CA VAL A 62 -6.83 8.86 5.69
C VAL A 62 -8.26 8.35 5.57
N LEU A 63 -8.70 7.53 6.52
CA LEU A 63 -10.08 7.12 6.65
C LEU A 63 -10.83 8.09 7.56
N VAL A 64 -12.06 8.46 7.19
CA VAL A 64 -12.99 9.16 8.08
C VAL A 64 -14.21 8.28 8.26
N ASP A 65 -14.50 7.89 9.50
CA ASP A 65 -15.64 7.06 9.87
C ASP A 65 -16.56 7.83 10.83
N GLY A 66 -17.79 8.11 10.38
CA GLY A 66 -18.75 8.88 11.16
C GLY A 66 -18.20 10.25 11.63
N GLY A 67 -17.33 10.86 10.83
CA GLY A 67 -16.65 12.13 11.13
C GLY A 67 -15.41 12.01 12.01
N LYS A 68 -15.00 10.79 12.37
CA LYS A 68 -13.75 10.54 13.13
C LYS A 68 -12.63 10.11 12.17
N PRO A 69 -11.51 10.83 12.12
CA PRO A 69 -10.40 10.47 11.26
C PRO A 69 -9.55 9.36 11.87
N VAL A 70 -9.09 8.45 11.02
CA VAL A 70 -8.12 7.41 11.33
C VAL A 70 -6.97 7.52 10.32
N MET A 71 -5.76 7.71 10.83
CA MET A 71 -4.54 7.83 10.05
C MET A 71 -3.68 6.58 10.21
N GLU A 72 -2.68 6.43 9.31
CA GLU A 72 -1.79 5.27 9.20
C GLU A 72 -2.52 4.00 8.73
N THR A 73 -2.02 3.41 7.66
CA THR A 73 -2.69 2.30 6.94
C THR A 73 -2.98 1.10 7.83
N THR A 74 -2.03 0.72 8.68
CA THR A 74 -2.20 -0.38 9.64
C THR A 74 -3.31 -0.07 10.64
N CYS A 75 -3.33 1.16 11.21
CA CYS A 75 -4.37 1.60 12.13
C CYS A 75 -5.75 1.67 11.46
N ILE A 76 -5.80 2.06 10.18
CA ILE A 76 -7.04 2.05 9.40
C ILE A 76 -7.58 0.62 9.27
N ILE A 77 -6.74 -0.35 8.95
CA ILE A 77 -7.15 -1.75 8.79
C ILE A 77 -7.56 -2.35 10.15
N GLU A 78 -6.85 -2.03 11.23
CA GLU A 78 -7.25 -2.40 12.61
C GLU A 78 -8.61 -1.81 12.96
N HIS A 79 -8.85 -0.53 12.61
CA HIS A 79 -10.14 0.13 12.82
C HIS A 79 -11.26 -0.56 12.03
N LEU A 80 -11.03 -0.86 10.75
CA LEU A 80 -12.01 -1.56 9.91
C LEU A 80 -12.35 -2.94 10.49
N GLN A 81 -11.36 -3.72 10.91
CA GLN A 81 -11.58 -5.02 11.54
C GLN A 81 -12.39 -4.90 12.85
N ALA A 82 -12.14 -3.87 13.66
CA ALA A 82 -12.79 -3.68 14.95
C ALA A 82 -14.23 -3.15 14.83
N HIS A 83 -14.50 -2.27 13.87
CA HIS A 83 -15.77 -1.52 13.79
C HIS A 83 -16.63 -1.90 12.59
N HIS A 84 -16.05 -2.53 11.56
CA HIS A 84 -16.74 -3.01 10.36
C HIS A 84 -16.39 -4.49 10.09
N PRO A 85 -16.59 -5.38 11.10
CA PRO A 85 -16.14 -6.76 10.98
C PRO A 85 -16.85 -7.49 9.83
N ARG A 86 -16.07 -8.27 9.10
CA ARG A 86 -16.51 -9.14 8.00
C ARG A 86 -16.03 -10.57 8.26
N THR A 87 -16.08 -11.41 7.24
CA THR A 87 -15.62 -12.80 7.35
C THR A 87 -14.11 -12.93 7.47
N ASP A 88 -13.37 -12.00 6.84
CA ASP A 88 -11.92 -12.03 6.80
C ASP A 88 -11.31 -11.40 8.06
N VAL A 89 -10.27 -12.04 8.57
CA VAL A 89 -9.52 -11.57 9.73
C VAL A 89 -8.15 -11.07 9.24
N TRP A 90 -8.05 -9.75 9.10
CA TRP A 90 -6.83 -9.10 8.58
C TRP A 90 -5.65 -9.20 9.54
N ILE A 91 -5.91 -9.16 10.83
CA ILE A 91 -4.90 -9.23 11.89
C ILE A 91 -5.37 -10.25 12.91
N PRO A 92 -4.94 -11.52 12.79
CA PRO A 92 -5.25 -12.56 13.75
C PRO A 92 -4.64 -12.30 15.13
N ASP A 93 -5.14 -13.00 16.15
CA ASP A 93 -4.55 -12.98 17.48
C ASP A 93 -3.29 -13.83 17.61
N GLY A 94 -2.57 -13.67 18.71
CA GLY A 94 -1.44 -14.51 19.12
C GLY A 94 -0.22 -14.42 18.20
N GLU A 95 0.49 -15.54 18.06
CA GLU A 95 1.75 -15.61 17.29
C GLU A 95 1.56 -15.32 15.79
N LEU A 96 0.44 -15.76 15.23
CA LEU A 96 0.11 -15.45 13.84
C LEU A 96 -0.06 -13.94 13.65
N GLY A 97 -0.78 -13.27 14.54
CA GLY A 97 -0.95 -11.81 14.50
C GLY A 97 0.38 -11.06 14.67
N ARG A 98 1.28 -11.58 15.54
CA ARG A 98 2.63 -11.01 15.66
C ARG A 98 3.42 -11.14 14.35
N ARG A 99 3.33 -12.31 13.69
CA ARG A 99 3.96 -12.54 12.39
C ARG A 99 3.38 -11.62 11.31
N VAL A 100 2.07 -11.47 11.26
CA VAL A 100 1.38 -10.56 10.33
C VAL A 100 1.87 -9.12 10.51
N ARG A 101 1.92 -8.61 11.76
CA ARG A 101 2.42 -7.25 12.04
C ARG A 101 3.91 -7.09 11.70
N PHE A 102 4.73 -8.12 11.93
CA PHE A 102 6.14 -8.11 11.52
C PHE A 102 6.27 -7.97 9.99
N LEU A 103 5.51 -8.79 9.23
CA LEU A 103 5.56 -8.75 7.77
C LEU A 103 4.97 -7.45 7.22
N ASP A 104 3.91 -6.92 7.79
CA ASP A 104 3.38 -5.58 7.49
C ASP A 104 4.49 -4.52 7.60
N ARG A 105 5.19 -4.48 8.72
CA ARG A 105 6.33 -3.56 8.93
C ARG A 105 7.49 -3.85 7.99
N PHE A 106 7.72 -5.13 7.67
CA PHE A 106 8.76 -5.52 6.72
C PHE A 106 8.49 -4.94 5.32
N PHE A 107 7.27 -5.12 4.79
CA PHE A 107 6.92 -4.59 3.48
C PHE A 107 6.92 -3.07 3.45
N ASP A 108 6.42 -2.41 4.49
CA ASP A 108 6.43 -0.94 4.57
C ASP A 108 7.85 -0.37 4.64
N LEU A 109 8.73 -0.94 5.47
CA LEU A 109 10.04 -0.35 5.76
C LEU A 109 11.16 -0.87 4.85
N TYR A 110 11.19 -2.18 4.57
CA TYR A 110 12.32 -2.80 3.87
C TYR A 110 12.05 -2.96 2.37
N VAL A 111 10.79 -2.98 1.93
CA VAL A 111 10.44 -2.99 0.50
C VAL A 111 10.04 -1.59 0.06
N GLN A 112 8.89 -1.08 0.50
CA GLN A 112 8.38 0.24 0.10
C GLN A 112 9.35 1.38 0.47
N GLY A 113 9.88 1.35 1.70
CA GLY A 113 10.82 2.36 2.18
C GLY A 113 12.14 2.42 1.40
N ASN A 114 12.62 1.28 0.89
CA ASN A 114 13.83 1.23 0.07
C ASN A 114 13.59 1.53 -1.42
N MET A 115 12.36 1.38 -1.91
CA MET A 115 11.96 1.83 -3.23
C MET A 115 11.86 3.36 -3.31
N GLN A 116 11.34 4.01 -2.28
CA GLN A 116 11.02 5.42 -2.25
C GLN A 116 12.20 6.37 -2.58
N PRO A 117 13.46 6.12 -2.18
CA PRO A 117 14.61 6.94 -2.57
C PRO A 117 14.79 7.09 -4.08
N SER A 118 14.54 6.04 -4.87
CA SER A 118 14.62 6.11 -6.33
C SER A 118 13.55 7.02 -6.92
N VAL A 119 12.32 6.94 -6.42
CA VAL A 119 11.21 7.82 -6.80
C VAL A 119 11.51 9.26 -6.43
N ASN A 120 11.96 9.50 -5.19
CA ASN A 120 12.31 10.84 -4.72
C ASN A 120 13.46 11.46 -5.51
N HIS A 121 14.47 10.65 -5.89
CA HIS A 121 15.56 11.09 -6.76
C HIS A 121 15.04 11.61 -8.10
N ALA A 122 14.14 10.86 -8.73
CA ALA A 122 13.58 11.22 -10.04
C ALA A 122 12.63 12.43 -10.01
N LEU A 123 11.96 12.67 -8.88
CA LEU A 123 11.03 13.80 -8.70
C LEU A 123 11.72 15.13 -8.35
N ARG A 124 13.00 15.11 -7.95
CA ARG A 124 13.73 16.33 -7.63
C ARG A 124 14.10 17.12 -8.89
N PRO A 125 14.24 18.46 -8.78
CA PRO A 125 14.77 19.26 -9.88
C PRO A 125 16.13 18.77 -10.35
N GLU A 126 16.44 19.05 -11.62
CA GLU A 126 17.73 18.68 -12.22
C GLU A 126 18.91 19.15 -11.35
N GLY A 127 19.87 18.28 -11.12
CA GLY A 127 21.05 18.52 -10.27
C GLY A 127 20.82 18.42 -8.76
N GLN A 128 19.57 18.23 -8.29
CA GLN A 128 19.25 18.12 -6.86
C GLN A 128 18.88 16.68 -6.44
N GLY A 129 19.00 15.73 -7.36
CA GLY A 129 18.72 14.33 -7.09
C GLY A 129 19.72 13.72 -6.10
N ASP A 130 19.27 12.68 -5.38
CA ASP A 130 20.08 11.87 -4.47
C ASP A 130 20.38 10.52 -5.12
N ALA A 131 21.37 10.49 -6.00
CA ALA A 131 21.78 9.26 -6.69
C ALA A 131 22.35 8.20 -5.73
N TYR A 132 23.06 8.63 -4.68
CA TYR A 132 23.60 7.73 -3.67
C TYR A 132 22.47 7.05 -2.89
N GLY A 133 21.49 7.81 -2.39
CA GLY A 133 20.34 7.25 -1.68
C GLY A 133 19.50 6.33 -2.55
N ALA A 134 19.33 6.66 -3.84
CA ALA A 134 18.62 5.81 -4.79
C ALA A 134 19.34 4.45 -5.00
N GLU A 135 20.67 4.45 -5.19
CA GLU A 135 21.44 3.20 -5.36
C GLU A 135 21.49 2.39 -4.06
N LEU A 136 21.64 3.03 -2.91
CA LEU A 136 21.55 2.36 -1.61
C LEU A 136 20.19 1.70 -1.41
N GLY A 137 19.10 2.38 -1.80
CA GLY A 137 17.75 1.83 -1.78
C GLY A 137 17.63 0.57 -2.63
N ARG A 138 18.12 0.57 -3.88
CA ARG A 138 18.14 -0.61 -4.76
C ARG A 138 18.93 -1.77 -4.15
N LYS A 139 20.10 -1.49 -3.59
CA LYS A 139 20.90 -2.49 -2.89
C LYS A 139 20.11 -3.14 -1.74
N ASN A 140 19.44 -2.33 -0.94
CA ASN A 140 18.64 -2.81 0.18
C ASN A 140 17.40 -3.59 -0.29
N LEU A 141 16.78 -3.22 -1.42
CA LEU A 141 15.70 -4.00 -2.04
C LEU A 141 16.16 -5.41 -2.40
N ARG A 142 17.35 -5.56 -3.00
CA ARG A 142 17.92 -6.89 -3.30
C ARG A 142 18.06 -7.74 -2.04
N ILE A 143 18.53 -7.15 -0.93
CA ILE A 143 18.62 -7.84 0.37
C ILE A 143 17.23 -8.24 0.89
N ALA A 144 16.24 -7.34 0.79
CA ALA A 144 14.87 -7.61 1.19
C ALA A 144 14.25 -8.74 0.35
N TYR A 145 14.49 -8.76 -0.95
CA TYR A 145 14.03 -9.83 -1.85
C TYR A 145 14.68 -11.17 -1.53
N ASP A 146 15.98 -11.21 -1.24
CA ASP A 146 16.68 -12.43 -0.86
C ASP A 146 16.15 -12.99 0.48
N TRP A 147 15.85 -12.09 1.42
CA TRP A 147 15.21 -12.49 2.67
C TRP A 147 13.80 -13.04 2.44
N LEU A 148 13.00 -12.41 1.59
CA LEU A 148 11.66 -12.88 1.24
C LEU A 148 11.72 -14.23 0.53
N GLU A 149 12.64 -14.41 -0.43
CA GLU A 149 12.84 -15.70 -1.12
C GLU A 149 13.14 -16.84 -0.14
N ALA A 150 13.95 -16.57 0.89
CA ALA A 150 14.29 -17.56 1.90
C ALA A 150 13.17 -17.85 2.91
N ASN A 151 12.29 -16.88 3.20
CA ASN A 151 11.37 -16.93 4.33
C ASN A 151 9.87 -17.00 3.98
N LEU A 152 9.49 -16.74 2.71
CA LEU A 152 8.13 -16.95 2.26
C LEU A 152 7.80 -18.44 2.15
N PRO A 153 6.53 -18.84 2.38
CA PRO A 153 6.09 -20.22 2.13
C PRO A 153 6.05 -20.51 0.62
N GLU A 154 6.15 -21.78 0.25
CA GLU A 154 6.06 -22.23 -1.16
C GLU A 154 4.68 -21.95 -1.77
N SER A 155 3.63 -21.96 -0.97
CA SER A 155 2.24 -21.73 -1.35
C SER A 155 1.50 -20.94 -0.28
N GLY A 156 0.28 -20.50 -0.58
CA GLY A 156 -0.49 -19.66 0.35
C GLY A 156 -0.04 -18.21 0.36
N TRP A 157 -0.13 -17.55 1.52
CA TRP A 157 0.11 -16.13 1.71
C TRP A 157 1.31 -15.88 2.63
N ALA A 158 1.75 -14.64 2.78
CA ALA A 158 2.99 -14.32 3.48
C ALA A 158 3.07 -14.85 4.93
N ALA A 159 1.94 -14.88 5.63
CA ALA A 159 1.89 -15.34 7.02
C ALA A 159 1.35 -16.76 7.19
N GLY A 160 0.82 -17.40 6.13
CA GLY A 160 0.23 -18.73 6.16
C GLY A 160 -0.88 -18.91 5.14
N ASP A 161 -1.97 -19.59 5.50
CA ASP A 161 -3.03 -19.98 4.55
C ASP A 161 -4.02 -18.84 4.25
N GLY A 162 -4.20 -17.89 5.18
CA GLY A 162 -5.14 -16.77 5.05
C GLY A 162 -4.47 -15.52 4.48
N PHE A 163 -5.21 -14.81 3.58
CA PHE A 163 -4.83 -13.47 3.13
C PHE A 163 -5.02 -12.47 4.29
N THR A 164 -4.01 -11.69 4.62
CA THR A 164 -3.95 -10.86 5.82
C THR A 164 -3.43 -9.45 5.53
N LEU A 165 -3.34 -8.61 6.57
CA LEU A 165 -2.66 -7.31 6.51
C LEU A 165 -1.25 -7.40 5.89
N ALA A 166 -0.53 -8.51 6.14
CA ALA A 166 0.79 -8.71 5.54
C ALA A 166 0.74 -8.71 4.01
N ASP A 167 -0.28 -9.34 3.43
CA ASP A 167 -0.47 -9.42 1.98
C ASP A 167 -1.03 -8.11 1.41
N CYS A 168 -1.87 -7.40 2.18
CA CYS A 168 -2.31 -6.05 1.84
C CYS A 168 -1.13 -5.07 1.71
N ALA A 169 -0.11 -5.21 2.58
CA ALA A 169 1.12 -4.42 2.51
C ALA A 169 2.05 -4.91 1.38
N ALA A 170 2.15 -6.23 1.20
CA ALA A 170 3.02 -6.84 0.20
C ALA A 170 2.62 -6.49 -1.24
N ALA A 171 1.32 -6.50 -1.55
CA ALA A 171 0.83 -6.33 -2.91
C ALA A 171 1.32 -5.02 -3.56
N PRO A 172 1.03 -3.82 -3.01
CA PRO A 172 1.53 -2.58 -3.59
C PRO A 172 3.05 -2.42 -3.45
N ALA A 173 3.64 -2.88 -2.35
CA ALA A 173 5.08 -2.77 -2.13
C ALA A 173 5.88 -3.53 -3.21
N LEU A 174 5.52 -4.79 -3.47
CA LEU A 174 6.18 -5.61 -4.49
C LEU A 174 5.82 -5.17 -5.91
N PHE A 175 4.60 -4.65 -6.13
CA PHE A 175 4.20 -4.12 -7.44
C PHE A 175 5.12 -3.00 -7.88
N TYR A 176 5.27 -1.96 -7.07
CA TYR A 176 6.07 -0.79 -7.42
C TYR A 176 7.58 -1.00 -7.26
N ALA A 177 8.00 -1.82 -6.28
CA ALA A 177 9.41 -2.11 -6.09
C ALA A 177 10.02 -2.89 -7.26
N ASP A 178 9.25 -3.80 -7.88
CA ASP A 178 9.68 -4.52 -9.08
C ASP A 178 9.87 -3.61 -10.30
N TRP A 179 9.24 -2.45 -10.32
CA TRP A 179 9.46 -1.42 -11.35
C TRP A 179 10.77 -0.64 -11.14
N ILE A 180 11.30 -0.63 -9.92
CA ILE A 180 12.56 0.04 -9.55
C ILE A 180 13.75 -0.90 -9.65
N GLU A 181 13.58 -2.09 -9.10
CA GLU A 181 14.57 -3.16 -9.03
C GLU A 181 13.85 -4.49 -9.30
N GLU A 182 14.13 -5.09 -10.43
CA GLU A 182 13.43 -6.30 -10.84
C GLU A 182 13.73 -7.47 -9.88
N ILE A 183 12.69 -8.21 -9.50
CA ILE A 183 12.83 -9.38 -8.63
C ILE A 183 13.73 -10.44 -9.26
N GLY A 184 13.62 -10.62 -10.59
CA GLY A 184 14.48 -11.49 -11.39
C GLY A 184 14.22 -13.00 -11.18
N GLU A 185 14.84 -13.81 -12.06
CA GLU A 185 14.62 -15.26 -12.12
C GLU A 185 15.27 -16.03 -10.96
N ALA A 186 16.22 -15.42 -10.27
CA ALA A 186 16.90 -16.02 -9.12
C ALA A 186 16.00 -16.16 -7.88
N ARG A 187 14.78 -15.58 -7.91
CA ARG A 187 13.85 -15.55 -6.78
C ARG A 187 12.48 -16.12 -7.18
N PRO A 188 12.41 -17.40 -7.55
CA PRO A 188 11.19 -18.02 -8.09
C PRO A 188 10.02 -18.03 -7.10
N LYS A 189 10.29 -18.18 -5.80
CA LYS A 189 9.27 -18.21 -4.76
C LYS A 189 8.64 -16.81 -4.59
N LEU A 190 9.45 -15.77 -4.52
CA LEU A 190 9.00 -14.38 -4.44
C LEU A 190 8.21 -13.98 -5.72
N LYS A 191 8.68 -14.37 -6.90
CA LYS A 191 7.93 -14.18 -8.15
C LYS A 191 6.57 -14.86 -8.12
N ALA A 192 6.52 -16.11 -7.70
CA ALA A 192 5.27 -16.87 -7.60
C ALA A 192 4.32 -16.24 -6.57
N TYR A 193 4.85 -15.75 -5.43
CA TYR A 193 4.05 -15.03 -4.45
C TYR A 193 3.49 -13.72 -5.01
N ARG A 194 4.32 -12.91 -5.68
CA ARG A 194 3.87 -11.68 -6.35
C ARG A 194 2.77 -11.97 -7.39
N ALA A 195 2.93 -13.01 -8.19
CA ALA A 195 1.91 -13.42 -9.17
C ALA A 195 0.58 -13.79 -8.49
N ARG A 196 0.62 -14.50 -7.34
CA ARG A 196 -0.59 -14.81 -6.56
C ARG A 196 -1.26 -13.56 -6.01
N LEU A 197 -0.48 -12.58 -5.51
CA LEU A 197 -1.01 -11.30 -5.06
C LEU A 197 -1.76 -10.58 -6.18
N LEU A 198 -1.17 -10.49 -7.37
CA LEU A 198 -1.79 -9.83 -8.52
C LEU A 198 -3.05 -10.56 -9.03
N ALA A 199 -3.11 -11.88 -8.87
CA ALA A 199 -4.29 -12.68 -9.21
C ALA A 199 -5.43 -12.57 -8.17
N HIS A 200 -5.17 -12.03 -6.96
CA HIS A 200 -6.21 -11.83 -5.96
C HIS A 200 -7.21 -10.75 -6.42
N PRO A 201 -8.54 -11.01 -6.42
CA PRO A 201 -9.52 -10.11 -7.04
C PRO A 201 -9.46 -8.66 -6.55
N ALA A 202 -9.27 -8.45 -5.23
CA ALA A 202 -9.17 -7.11 -4.66
C ALA A 202 -7.87 -6.38 -5.07
N VAL A 203 -6.77 -7.11 -5.25
CA VAL A 203 -5.50 -6.57 -5.75
C VAL A 203 -5.62 -6.24 -7.24
N ALA A 204 -6.16 -7.16 -8.05
CA ALA A 204 -6.39 -6.93 -9.47
C ALA A 204 -7.25 -5.67 -9.71
N ARG A 205 -8.29 -5.46 -8.89
CA ARG A 205 -9.10 -4.26 -8.94
C ARG A 205 -8.28 -3.00 -8.63
N ALA A 206 -7.44 -3.01 -7.61
CA ALA A 206 -6.56 -1.87 -7.29
C ALA A 206 -5.57 -1.57 -8.43
N VAL A 207 -5.04 -2.59 -9.10
CA VAL A 207 -4.21 -2.44 -10.30
C VAL A 207 -4.98 -1.76 -11.43
N GLU A 208 -6.20 -2.22 -11.74
CA GLU A 208 -7.02 -1.61 -12.80
C GLU A 208 -7.39 -0.16 -12.49
N ASP A 209 -7.78 0.14 -11.26
CA ASP A 209 -8.10 1.51 -10.82
C ASP A 209 -6.88 2.46 -10.92
N ALA A 210 -5.67 1.93 -10.77
CA ALA A 210 -4.42 2.67 -10.88
C ALA A 210 -3.90 2.81 -12.33
N ARG A 211 -4.33 1.97 -13.25
CA ARG A 211 -3.82 1.88 -14.63
C ARG A 211 -3.85 3.23 -15.38
N PRO A 212 -4.89 4.07 -15.28
CA PRO A 212 -4.90 5.38 -15.93
C PRO A 212 -3.79 6.34 -15.47
N TYR A 213 -3.21 6.08 -14.29
CA TYR A 213 -2.22 6.94 -13.66
C TYR A 213 -0.76 6.46 -13.83
N ARG A 214 -0.52 5.41 -14.65
CA ARG A 214 0.83 4.85 -14.87
C ARG A 214 1.85 5.91 -15.35
N ALA A 215 1.39 6.91 -16.10
CA ALA A 215 2.22 8.03 -16.55
C ALA A 215 2.78 8.88 -15.40
N TYR A 216 2.23 8.77 -14.18
CA TYR A 216 2.72 9.47 -12.99
C TYR A 216 3.97 8.82 -12.39
N PHE A 217 4.33 7.60 -12.84
CA PHE A 217 5.55 6.96 -12.35
C PHE A 217 6.77 7.66 -12.93
N PRO A 218 7.60 8.35 -12.09
CA PRO A 218 8.58 9.31 -12.59
C PRO A 218 9.77 8.67 -13.32
N LEU A 219 9.95 7.36 -13.19
CA LEU A 219 11.00 6.59 -13.86
C LEU A 219 10.49 5.89 -15.14
N GLY A 220 9.23 6.12 -15.51
CA GLY A 220 8.57 5.42 -16.59
C GLY A 220 8.05 4.05 -16.12
N ALA A 221 6.72 3.87 -16.15
CA ALA A 221 6.12 2.58 -15.81
C ALA A 221 6.47 1.55 -16.91
N PRO A 222 6.98 0.37 -16.55
CA PRO A 222 7.25 -0.68 -17.54
C PRO A 222 5.93 -1.20 -18.13
N ASP A 223 5.99 -1.81 -19.33
CA ASP A 223 4.84 -2.42 -19.98
C ASP A 223 4.58 -3.82 -19.40
N ARG A 224 4.47 -3.89 -18.10
CA ARG A 224 4.09 -5.08 -17.31
C ARG A 224 3.44 -4.67 -15.98
N ASP A 225 2.65 -5.57 -15.42
CA ASP A 225 2.14 -5.49 -14.05
C ASP A 225 3.06 -6.19 -13.07
#